data_09e0951e52c7e4c36d80bf324f0f3b91
#
_entry.id   09e0951e52c7e4c36d80bf324f0f3b91
#
_cell.length_a   1.000
_cell.length_b   1.000
_cell.length_c   1.000
_cell.angle_alpha   90.00
_cell.angle_beta   90.00
_cell.angle_gamma   90.00
#
_symmetry.space_group_name_H-M   'P 1'
#
loop_
_entity.id
_entity.type
_entity.pdbx_description
1 polymer ?
#
loop_
_entity_poly.entity_id
_entity_poly.type
_entity_poly.pdbx_seq_one_letter_code
_entity_poly.pdbx_strand_id
1 'polypeptide(L)'
;MLHIKNLHKSYGAFEVLRGLEMNVNTSDIYGFLGKNGCGKTTTMNIVSNIIPKDSGEINFGKENCKIGYLPETPSMFTYMNGYEYLDYIASCCSYKDDKKKRIDEVINIVGMAEGGKRRIKGYSRGMNQRLGIAAAIFDHPDLLILDEPTSALDPQGRAEVMSIIKNLSLIHI
;
A
#
# COMPACT_ATOMS: atom_id res chain seq x y z
N MET A 1 0.54 -9.43 -11.88
CA MET A 1 1.25 -10.69 -11.59
C MET A 1 2.69 -10.40 -11.24
N LEU A 2 3.18 -10.92 -10.11
CA LEU A 2 4.53 -10.69 -9.60
C LEU A 2 5.27 -12.02 -9.46
N HIS A 3 6.47 -12.13 -10.02
CA HIS A 3 7.38 -13.26 -9.84
C HIS A 3 8.69 -12.78 -9.24
N ILE A 4 9.07 -13.37 -8.13
CA ILE A 4 10.36 -13.15 -7.47
C ILE A 4 11.13 -14.47 -7.49
N LYS A 5 12.38 -14.42 -7.92
CA LYS A 5 13.26 -15.59 -7.98
C LYS A 5 14.61 -15.30 -7.34
N ASN A 6 14.97 -16.15 -6.39
CA ASN A 6 16.28 -16.12 -5.71
C ASN A 6 16.67 -14.73 -5.19
N LEU A 7 15.73 -14.02 -4.51
CA LEU A 7 15.95 -12.66 -4.03
C LEU A 7 16.81 -12.68 -2.79
N HIS A 8 17.89 -11.89 -2.81
CA HIS A 8 18.81 -11.71 -1.69
C HIS A 8 18.90 -10.26 -1.25
N LYS A 9 19.03 -10.05 0.06
CA LYS A 9 19.26 -8.75 0.67
C LYS A 9 20.00 -8.89 2.00
N SER A 10 21.08 -8.10 2.15
CA SER A 10 21.89 -8.03 3.36
C SER A 10 21.99 -6.60 3.87
N TYR A 11 22.14 -6.45 5.17
CA TYR A 11 22.51 -5.20 5.83
C TYR A 11 23.79 -5.44 6.64
N GLY A 12 24.92 -5.01 6.10
CA GLY A 12 26.24 -5.35 6.62
C GLY A 12 26.47 -6.87 6.60
N ALA A 13 26.78 -7.45 7.73
CA ALA A 13 26.99 -8.90 7.86
C ALA A 13 25.70 -9.73 8.03
N PHE A 14 24.54 -9.07 8.15
CA PHE A 14 23.27 -9.76 8.39
C PHE A 14 22.48 -9.93 7.09
N GLU A 15 22.37 -11.18 6.63
CA GLU A 15 21.56 -11.55 5.47
C GLU A 15 20.09 -11.73 5.87
N VAL A 16 19.23 -10.81 5.41
CA VAL A 16 17.78 -10.77 5.70
C VAL A 16 17.00 -11.65 4.73
N LEU A 17 17.30 -11.56 3.44
CA LEU A 17 16.66 -12.38 2.40
C LEU A 17 17.70 -13.34 1.82
N ARG A 18 17.39 -14.63 1.86
CA ARG A 18 18.29 -15.75 1.54
C ARG A 18 17.73 -16.59 0.40
N GLY A 19 17.55 -15.96 -0.77
CA GLY A 19 16.97 -16.67 -1.92
C GLY A 19 15.44 -16.76 -1.86
N LEU A 20 14.75 -15.65 -1.51
CA LEU A 20 13.29 -15.64 -1.46
C LEU A 20 12.71 -15.90 -2.85
N GLU A 21 11.73 -16.81 -2.90
CA GLU A 21 10.89 -17.06 -4.08
C GLU A 21 9.44 -16.75 -3.76
N MET A 22 8.75 -16.06 -4.68
CA MET A 22 7.35 -15.70 -4.53
C MET A 22 6.68 -15.59 -5.90
N ASN A 23 5.45 -16.09 -5.99
CA ASN A 23 4.61 -15.94 -7.17
C ASN A 23 3.23 -15.45 -6.74
N VAL A 24 2.81 -14.32 -7.29
CA VAL A 24 1.47 -13.74 -7.08
C VAL A 24 0.80 -13.60 -8.43
N ASN A 25 -0.38 -14.19 -8.61
CA ASN A 25 -1.10 -14.13 -9.88
C ASN A 25 -1.95 -12.84 -9.95
N THR A 26 -2.44 -12.54 -11.14
CA THR A 26 -3.38 -11.45 -11.36
C THR A 26 -4.67 -11.75 -10.59
N SER A 27 -5.22 -10.72 -9.96
CA SER A 27 -6.45 -10.79 -9.13
C SER A 27 -6.36 -11.67 -7.87
N ASP A 28 -5.15 -12.11 -7.47
CA ASP A 28 -4.97 -12.82 -6.21
C ASP A 28 -4.91 -11.85 -5.01
N ILE A 29 -5.45 -12.29 -3.87
CA ILE A 29 -5.09 -11.74 -2.56
C ILE A 29 -4.03 -12.66 -1.97
N TYR A 30 -2.80 -12.17 -1.88
CA TYR A 30 -1.68 -12.94 -1.37
C TYR A 30 -1.31 -12.53 0.06
N GLY A 31 -1.43 -13.46 1.00
CA GLY A 31 -1.03 -13.27 2.40
C GLY A 31 0.44 -13.59 2.61
N PHE A 32 1.28 -12.55 2.82
CA PHE A 32 2.69 -12.73 3.10
C PHE A 32 2.94 -12.80 4.61
N LEU A 33 3.02 -14.02 5.15
CA LEU A 33 3.12 -14.29 6.58
C LEU A 33 4.54 -14.65 7.00
N GLY A 34 4.91 -14.30 8.23
CA GLY A 34 6.22 -14.64 8.78
C GLY A 34 6.46 -13.94 10.12
N LYS A 35 7.46 -14.42 10.88
CA LYS A 35 7.89 -13.82 12.16
C LYS A 35 8.39 -12.40 11.95
N ASN A 36 8.38 -11.59 13.02
CA ASN A 36 9.00 -10.25 12.97
C ASN A 36 10.50 -10.39 12.67
N GLY A 37 11.00 -9.50 11.80
CA GLY A 37 12.40 -9.52 11.38
C GLY A 37 12.75 -10.56 10.28
N CYS A 38 11.79 -11.36 9.76
CA CYS A 38 12.09 -12.32 8.70
C CYS A 38 12.18 -11.70 7.28
N GLY A 39 12.11 -10.38 7.15
CA GLY A 39 12.30 -9.68 5.87
C GLY A 39 11.03 -9.31 5.11
N LYS A 40 9.82 -9.39 5.70
CA LYS A 40 8.56 -9.00 5.05
C LYS A 40 8.60 -7.58 4.51
N THR A 41 8.79 -6.59 5.39
CA THR A 41 8.89 -5.17 5.01
C THR A 41 10.06 -4.92 4.06
N THR A 42 11.20 -5.60 4.25
CA THR A 42 12.34 -5.51 3.31
C THR A 42 11.94 -5.96 1.92
N THR A 43 11.24 -7.08 1.79
CA THR A 43 10.73 -7.59 0.50
C THR A 43 9.77 -6.59 -0.13
N MET A 44 8.79 -6.08 0.63
CA MET A 44 7.84 -5.08 0.14
C MET A 44 8.52 -3.80 -0.33
N ASN A 45 9.52 -3.30 0.42
CA ASN A 45 10.29 -2.12 0.04
C ASN A 45 11.12 -2.35 -1.23
N ILE A 46 11.68 -3.55 -1.42
CA ILE A 46 12.41 -3.90 -2.66
C ILE A 46 11.44 -3.97 -3.84
N VAL A 47 10.30 -4.64 -3.69
CA VAL A 47 9.27 -4.76 -4.74
C VAL A 47 8.74 -3.37 -5.12
N SER A 48 8.54 -2.48 -4.13
CA SER A 48 8.11 -1.09 -4.34
C SER A 48 9.23 -0.15 -4.83
N ASN A 49 10.42 -0.69 -5.12
CA ASN A 49 11.60 0.06 -5.59
C ASN A 49 12.04 1.19 -4.62
N ILE A 50 11.76 1.05 -3.33
CA ILE A 50 12.18 1.99 -2.27
C ILE A 50 13.63 1.71 -1.87
N ILE A 51 14.04 0.43 -1.80
CA ILE A 51 15.41 0.02 -1.54
C ILE A 51 15.89 -0.96 -2.63
N PRO A 52 17.20 -0.95 -2.99
CA PRO A 52 17.73 -1.90 -3.96
C PRO A 52 17.86 -3.30 -3.38
N LYS A 53 17.64 -4.31 -4.22
CA LYS A 53 18.03 -5.70 -3.95
C LYS A 53 19.54 -5.87 -4.14
N ASP A 54 20.12 -6.91 -3.52
CA ASP A 54 21.52 -7.25 -3.74
C ASP A 54 21.67 -8.19 -4.95
N SER A 55 20.79 -9.20 -5.07
CA SER A 55 20.71 -10.10 -6.22
C SER A 55 19.33 -10.74 -6.37
N GLY A 56 19.14 -11.57 -7.41
CA GLY A 56 17.87 -12.18 -7.74
C GLY A 56 17.08 -11.41 -8.79
N GLU A 57 15.92 -11.91 -9.14
CA GLU A 57 15.07 -11.38 -10.21
C GLU A 57 13.69 -11.01 -9.67
N ILE A 58 13.14 -9.88 -10.14
CA ILE A 58 11.75 -9.47 -9.91
C ILE A 58 11.15 -9.15 -11.26
N ASN A 59 10.04 -9.82 -11.59
CA ASN A 59 9.33 -9.64 -12.83
C ASN A 59 7.84 -9.40 -12.53
N PHE A 60 7.30 -8.30 -13.05
CA PHE A 60 5.90 -7.93 -12.85
C PHE A 60 4.97 -8.47 -13.95
N GLY A 61 5.51 -9.12 -14.99
CA GLY A 61 4.71 -9.63 -16.12
C GLY A 61 4.00 -8.54 -16.95
N LYS A 62 4.27 -7.28 -16.65
CA LYS A 62 3.76 -6.09 -17.34
C LYS A 62 4.84 -4.99 -17.29
N GLU A 63 5.11 -4.37 -18.42
CA GLU A 63 5.94 -3.15 -18.45
C GLU A 63 5.23 -2.00 -17.74
N ASN A 64 5.99 -1.18 -17.02
CA ASN A 64 5.48 -0.02 -16.28
C ASN A 64 4.36 -0.38 -15.27
N CYS A 65 4.51 -1.50 -14.56
CA CYS A 65 3.60 -1.91 -13.50
C CYS A 65 3.49 -0.81 -12.43
N LYS A 66 2.30 -0.26 -12.26
CA LYS A 66 2.01 0.70 -11.20
C LYS A 66 1.85 -0.01 -9.87
N ILE A 67 2.56 0.44 -8.85
CA ILE A 67 2.54 -0.16 -7.51
C ILE A 67 1.95 0.86 -6.54
N GLY A 68 0.88 0.48 -5.87
CA GLY A 68 0.37 1.18 -4.69
C GLY A 68 0.98 0.56 -3.43
N TYR A 69 1.53 1.38 -2.55
CA TYR A 69 2.16 0.89 -1.32
C TYR A 69 1.64 1.61 -0.09
N LEU A 70 1.16 0.86 0.88
CA LEU A 70 0.83 1.32 2.22
C LEU A 70 1.86 0.76 3.20
N PRO A 71 2.75 1.57 3.79
CA PRO A 71 3.64 1.14 4.85
C PRO A 71 2.86 0.92 6.16
N GLU A 72 3.40 0.15 7.10
CA GLU A 72 2.84 -0.10 8.42
C GLU A 72 2.44 1.21 9.14
N THR A 73 3.28 2.23 9.04
CA THR A 73 3.02 3.56 9.60
C THR A 73 3.08 4.61 8.48
N PRO A 74 1.93 4.99 7.89
CA PRO A 74 1.90 6.00 6.86
C PRO A 74 2.31 7.38 7.40
N SER A 75 3.26 8.04 6.75
CA SER A 75 3.63 9.42 7.04
C SER A 75 2.75 10.38 6.26
N MET A 76 2.02 11.26 6.96
CA MET A 76 1.09 12.22 6.36
C MET A 76 1.32 13.63 6.89
N PHE A 77 0.96 14.62 6.10
CA PHE A 77 1.03 16.02 6.52
C PHE A 77 -0.12 16.37 7.48
N THR A 78 0.16 16.46 8.77
CA THR A 78 -0.83 16.60 9.83
C THR A 78 -1.65 17.91 9.77
N TYR A 79 -1.15 18.93 9.06
CA TYR A 79 -1.83 20.21 8.82
C TYR A 79 -2.86 20.18 7.67
N MET A 80 -2.82 19.14 6.84
CA MET A 80 -3.79 18.91 5.76
C MET A 80 -5.03 18.18 6.29
N ASN A 81 -6.12 18.24 5.53
CA ASN A 81 -7.23 17.31 5.63
C ASN A 81 -7.06 16.16 4.59
N GLY A 82 -7.94 15.15 4.60
CA GLY A 82 -7.82 14.00 3.69
C GLY A 82 -7.94 14.35 2.21
N TYR A 83 -8.79 15.32 1.86
CA TYR A 83 -8.97 15.79 0.49
C TYR A 83 -7.75 16.55 -0.01
N GLU A 84 -7.20 17.44 0.81
CA GLU A 84 -5.96 18.18 0.52
C GLU A 84 -4.77 17.22 0.35
N TYR A 85 -4.69 16.18 1.19
CA TYR A 85 -3.65 15.18 1.09
C TYR A 85 -3.76 14.36 -0.21
N LEU A 86 -4.95 13.95 -0.61
CA LEU A 86 -5.16 13.21 -1.86
C LEU A 86 -4.95 14.10 -3.10
N ASP A 87 -5.25 15.40 -3.05
CA ASP A 87 -4.88 16.33 -4.12
C ASP A 87 -3.36 16.47 -4.27
N TYR A 88 -2.64 16.49 -3.14
CA TYR A 88 -1.18 16.42 -3.14
C TYR A 88 -0.68 15.11 -3.78
N ILE A 89 -1.23 13.95 -3.41
CA ILE A 89 -0.90 12.64 -4.02
C ILE A 89 -1.15 12.66 -5.53
N ALA A 90 -2.31 13.18 -5.96
CA ALA A 90 -2.64 13.33 -7.38
C ALA A 90 -1.59 14.14 -8.15
N SER A 91 -1.04 15.16 -7.50
CA SER A 91 0.02 15.98 -8.09
C SER A 91 1.36 15.25 -8.16
N CYS A 92 1.69 14.44 -7.15
CA CYS A 92 2.90 13.62 -7.13
C CYS A 92 2.93 12.54 -8.21
N CYS A 93 1.79 11.86 -8.47
CA CYS A 93 1.70 10.85 -9.53
C CYS A 93 1.36 11.43 -10.92
N SER A 94 1.30 12.76 -11.04
CA SER A 94 0.94 13.43 -12.30
C SER A 94 -0.37 12.93 -12.91
N TYR A 95 -1.38 12.73 -12.04
CA TYR A 95 -2.69 12.19 -12.42
C TYR A 95 -3.35 13.08 -13.49
N LYS A 96 -3.77 12.48 -14.61
CA LYS A 96 -4.20 13.21 -15.81
C LYS A 96 -5.71 13.38 -15.93
N ASP A 97 -6.49 12.51 -15.28
CA ASP A 97 -7.94 12.54 -15.36
C ASP A 97 -8.54 13.52 -14.32
N ASP A 98 -9.86 13.50 -14.13
CA ASP A 98 -10.55 14.37 -13.18
C ASP A 98 -10.14 14.03 -11.73
N LYS A 99 -9.18 14.80 -11.22
CA LYS A 99 -8.68 14.67 -9.85
C LYS A 99 -9.79 14.74 -8.81
N LYS A 100 -10.72 15.70 -8.95
CA LYS A 100 -11.77 15.91 -7.95
C LYS A 100 -12.68 14.69 -7.88
N LYS A 101 -13.10 14.19 -9.03
CA LYS A 101 -13.90 12.96 -9.12
C LYS A 101 -13.17 11.77 -8.50
N ARG A 102 -11.87 11.62 -8.79
CA ARG A 102 -11.06 10.52 -8.24
C ARG A 102 -10.87 10.63 -6.72
N ILE A 103 -10.65 11.83 -6.19
CA ILE A 103 -10.56 12.07 -4.75
C ILE A 103 -11.87 11.65 -4.07
N ASP A 104 -13.02 12.11 -4.58
CA ASP A 104 -14.33 11.74 -4.03
C ASP A 104 -14.56 10.22 -4.08
N GLU A 105 -14.18 9.58 -5.18
CA GLU A 105 -14.28 8.12 -5.35
C GLU A 105 -13.45 7.37 -4.28
N VAL A 106 -12.15 7.65 -4.17
CA VAL A 106 -11.29 6.91 -3.22
C VAL A 106 -11.65 7.21 -1.75
N ILE A 107 -12.08 8.43 -1.43
CA ILE A 107 -12.60 8.79 -0.11
C ILE A 107 -13.85 7.97 0.23
N ASN A 108 -14.75 7.78 -0.73
CA ASN A 108 -15.95 6.95 -0.55
C ASN A 108 -15.60 5.46 -0.41
N ILE A 109 -14.67 4.94 -1.22
CA ILE A 109 -14.19 3.55 -1.13
C ILE A 109 -13.70 3.23 0.29
N VAL A 110 -12.95 4.16 0.91
CA VAL A 110 -12.41 3.95 2.26
C VAL A 110 -13.35 4.42 3.38
N GLY A 111 -14.58 4.83 3.07
CA GLY A 111 -15.58 5.24 4.05
C GLY A 111 -15.22 6.49 4.84
N MET A 112 -14.59 7.48 4.20
CA MET A 112 -14.10 8.69 4.88
C MET A 112 -14.77 10.00 4.41
N ALA A 113 -15.95 9.94 3.78
CA ALA A 113 -16.65 11.12 3.25
C ALA A 113 -16.80 12.27 4.27
N GLU A 114 -17.22 11.96 5.49
CA GLU A 114 -17.37 12.96 6.57
C GLU A 114 -16.05 13.19 7.33
N GLY A 115 -15.35 12.10 7.69
CA GLY A 115 -14.10 12.15 8.45
C GLY A 115 -12.95 12.82 7.69
N GLY A 116 -12.93 12.68 6.37
CA GLY A 116 -11.88 13.21 5.48
C GLY A 116 -11.77 14.74 5.49
N LYS A 117 -12.84 15.47 5.83
CA LYS A 117 -12.84 16.94 5.93
C LYS A 117 -12.09 17.49 7.15
N ARG A 118 -11.83 16.65 8.16
CA ARG A 118 -11.12 17.05 9.37
C ARG A 118 -9.62 17.10 9.11
N ARG A 119 -8.85 17.85 9.92
CA ARG A 119 -7.40 17.85 9.87
C ARG A 119 -6.84 16.47 10.27
N ILE A 120 -5.84 16.00 9.55
CA ILE A 120 -5.18 14.69 9.79
C ILE A 120 -4.58 14.58 11.19
N LYS A 121 -4.16 15.71 11.79
CA LYS A 121 -3.71 15.77 13.20
C LYS A 121 -4.74 15.17 14.19
N GLY A 122 -6.03 15.26 13.85
CA GLY A 122 -7.12 14.73 14.69
C GLY A 122 -7.64 13.36 14.26
N TYR A 123 -6.95 12.67 13.36
CA TYR A 123 -7.36 11.34 12.90
C TYR A 123 -7.03 10.25 13.93
N SER A 124 -7.94 9.29 14.05
CA SER A 124 -7.64 8.03 14.72
C SER A 124 -6.65 7.20 13.89
N ARG A 125 -6.08 6.17 14.48
CA ARG A 125 -5.22 5.21 13.78
C ARG A 125 -5.93 4.59 12.58
N GLY A 126 -7.19 4.16 12.75
CA GLY A 126 -8.01 3.61 11.68
C GLY A 126 -8.29 4.61 10.55
N MET A 127 -8.49 5.90 10.87
CA MET A 127 -8.64 6.94 9.85
C MET A 127 -7.34 7.15 9.06
N ASN A 128 -6.19 7.18 9.74
CA ASN A 128 -4.89 7.27 9.06
C ASN A 128 -4.67 6.08 8.13
N GLN A 129 -4.98 4.87 8.59
CA GLN A 129 -4.83 3.66 7.79
C GLN A 129 -5.75 3.69 6.55
N ARG A 130 -7.01 4.08 6.72
CA ARG A 130 -7.96 4.22 5.60
C ARG A 130 -7.53 5.28 4.60
N LEU A 131 -7.06 6.44 5.07
CA LEU A 131 -6.51 7.46 4.17
C LEU A 131 -5.24 6.98 3.44
N GLY A 132 -4.38 6.19 4.10
CA GLY A 132 -3.22 5.55 3.49
C GLY A 132 -3.60 4.57 2.38
N ILE A 133 -4.66 3.76 2.59
CA ILE A 133 -5.21 2.89 1.54
C ILE A 133 -5.73 3.75 0.37
N ALA A 134 -6.49 4.83 0.64
CA ALA A 134 -6.97 5.73 -0.41
C ALA A 134 -5.83 6.30 -1.26
N ALA A 135 -4.73 6.71 -0.61
CA ALA A 135 -3.53 7.18 -1.30
C ALA A 135 -2.86 6.07 -2.15
N ALA A 136 -2.75 4.86 -1.59
CA ALA A 136 -2.14 3.73 -2.28
C ALA A 136 -2.91 3.29 -3.53
N ILE A 137 -4.25 3.40 -3.52
CA ILE A 137 -5.10 3.02 -4.68
C ILE A 137 -5.37 4.18 -5.65
N PHE A 138 -4.85 5.38 -5.37
CA PHE A 138 -5.23 6.61 -6.07
C PHE A 138 -4.98 6.55 -7.58
N ASP A 139 -3.80 6.14 -8.01
CA ASP A 139 -3.40 6.11 -9.43
C ASP A 139 -3.67 4.75 -10.10
N HIS A 140 -4.72 4.03 -9.68
CA HIS A 140 -5.10 2.73 -10.25
C HIS A 140 -3.90 1.77 -10.35
N PRO A 141 -3.33 1.32 -9.22
CA PRO A 141 -2.17 0.42 -9.24
C PRO A 141 -2.53 -0.96 -9.82
N ASP A 142 -1.57 -1.57 -10.51
CA ASP A 142 -1.65 -2.96 -10.97
C ASP A 142 -1.35 -3.95 -9.83
N LEU A 143 -0.54 -3.51 -8.86
CA LEU A 143 -0.17 -4.27 -7.66
C LEU A 143 -0.36 -3.37 -6.44
N LEU A 144 -1.16 -3.82 -5.48
CA LEU A 144 -1.35 -3.16 -4.19
C LEU A 144 -0.61 -3.92 -3.10
N ILE A 145 0.32 -3.26 -2.43
CA ILE A 145 1.09 -3.80 -1.31
C ILE A 145 0.66 -3.11 -0.02
N LEU A 146 0.25 -3.88 0.97
CA LEU A 146 -0.20 -3.39 2.27
C LEU A 146 0.65 -4.03 3.37
N ASP A 147 1.51 -3.24 4.04
CA ASP A 147 2.34 -3.72 5.14
C ASP A 147 1.58 -3.57 6.46
N GLU A 148 1.18 -4.70 7.03
CA GLU A 148 0.42 -4.80 8.29
C GLU A 148 -0.79 -3.83 8.38
N PRO A 149 -1.71 -3.79 7.39
CA PRO A 149 -2.74 -2.75 7.29
C PRO A 149 -3.74 -2.73 8.45
N THR A 150 -3.76 -3.75 9.28
CA THR A 150 -4.65 -3.87 10.44
C THR A 150 -3.92 -3.87 11.78
N SER A 151 -2.59 -3.68 11.78
CA SER A 151 -1.81 -3.66 13.01
C SER A 151 -2.26 -2.52 13.93
N ALA A 152 -2.31 -2.82 15.23
CA ALA A 152 -2.67 -1.86 16.28
C ALA A 152 -4.03 -1.13 16.07
N LEU A 153 -4.95 -1.69 15.30
CA LEU A 153 -6.35 -1.29 15.24
C LEU A 153 -7.18 -2.09 16.26
N ASP A 154 -8.23 -1.46 16.76
CA ASP A 154 -9.26 -2.14 17.55
C ASP A 154 -10.04 -3.14 16.67
N PRO A 155 -10.83 -4.06 17.24
CA PRO A 155 -11.55 -5.07 16.47
C PRO A 155 -12.47 -4.49 15.38
N GLN A 156 -13.12 -3.36 15.65
CA GLN A 156 -13.99 -2.70 14.69
C GLN A 156 -13.19 -2.12 13.52
N GLY A 157 -12.12 -1.37 13.80
CA GLY A 157 -11.24 -0.81 12.77
C GLY A 157 -10.59 -1.88 11.90
N ARG A 158 -10.23 -3.04 12.48
CA ARG A 158 -9.75 -4.20 11.70
C ARG A 158 -10.81 -4.71 10.72
N ALA A 159 -12.06 -4.89 11.19
CA ALA A 159 -13.16 -5.35 10.35
C ALA A 159 -13.42 -4.37 9.20
N GLU A 160 -13.42 -3.07 9.47
CA GLU A 160 -13.59 -2.02 8.46
C GLU A 160 -12.49 -2.07 7.38
N VAL A 161 -11.22 -2.11 7.79
CA VAL A 161 -10.07 -2.17 6.85
C VAL A 161 -10.11 -3.48 6.05
N MET A 162 -10.39 -4.62 6.68
CA MET A 162 -10.50 -5.90 5.97
C MET A 162 -11.66 -5.91 4.95
N SER A 163 -12.78 -5.25 5.27
CA SER A 163 -13.89 -5.08 4.32
C SER A 163 -13.48 -4.25 3.11
N ILE A 164 -12.72 -3.16 3.32
CA ILE A 164 -12.18 -2.35 2.22
C ILE A 164 -11.27 -3.20 1.33
N ILE A 165 -10.30 -3.93 1.90
CA ILE A 165 -9.37 -4.79 1.15
C ILE A 165 -10.13 -5.83 0.33
N LYS A 166 -11.13 -6.48 0.94
CA LYS A 166 -11.97 -7.46 0.24
C LYS A 166 -12.74 -6.84 -0.94
N ASN A 167 -13.29 -5.65 -0.74
CA ASN A 167 -14.01 -4.95 -1.82
C ASN A 167 -13.07 -4.54 -2.95
N LEU A 168 -11.85 -4.08 -2.64
CA LEU A 168 -10.84 -3.74 -3.65
C LEU A 168 -10.49 -4.93 -4.53
N SER A 169 -10.36 -6.14 -3.97
CA SER A 169 -10.09 -7.35 -4.76
C SER A 169 -11.20 -7.73 -5.74
N LEU A 170 -12.44 -7.30 -5.48
CA LEU A 170 -13.59 -7.53 -6.37
C LEU A 170 -13.69 -6.48 -7.51
N ILE A 171 -12.99 -5.36 -7.38
CA ILE A 171 -13.01 -4.25 -8.35
C ILE A 171 -11.92 -4.43 -9.45
N HIS A 172 -11.16 -5.53 -9.45
CA HIS A 172 -10.05 -5.79 -10.38
C HIS A 172 -9.03 -4.63 -10.44
N ILE A 173 -8.40 -4.39 -9.27
CA ILE A 173 -7.20 -3.56 -9.20
C ILE A 173 -5.98 -4.45 -9.48
#